data_5bdc111417607674ded92a73586636c8
#
_entry.id   5bdc111417607674ded92a73586636c8
#
_cell.length_a   1.000
_cell.length_b   1.000
_cell.length_c   1.000
_cell.angle_alpha   90.00
_cell.angle_beta   90.00
_cell.angle_gamma   90.00
#
_symmetry.space_group_name_H-M   'P 1'
#
loop_
_entity.id
_entity.type
_entity.pdbx_description
1 polymer ?
#
loop_
_entity_poly.entity_id
_entity_poly.type
_entity_poly.pdbx_seq_one_letter_code
_entity_poly.pdbx_strand_id
1 'polypeptide(L)'
;MEWTYLGKIIKELPKDCVGFVYLITNTTNKRKYVGKKLARFRKTRPPLKGRINKRRSTVESDWRDYWGSSDWLLEDVNKLGKNKFTREILHYCPSKGVTSYLEAREQFERRVLETDEYYNGIINVRVGGSKVLREALKGK
;
A
#
# COMPACT_ATOMS: atom_id res chain seq x y z
N MET A 1 -4.46 -3.59 15.37
CA MET A 1 -3.84 -2.24 15.43
C MET A 1 -4.26 -1.42 14.24
N GLU A 2 -4.56 -0.18 14.50
CA GLU A 2 -5.02 0.75 13.47
C GLU A 2 -3.89 1.20 12.55
N TRP A 3 -4.26 1.63 11.34
CA TRP A 3 -3.33 2.31 10.46
C TRP A 3 -3.07 3.73 10.98
N THR A 4 -1.85 4.21 10.82
CA THR A 4 -1.48 5.59 11.16
C THR A 4 -0.90 6.32 9.95
N TYR A 5 -1.00 7.64 9.96
CA TYR A 5 -0.35 8.52 8.99
C TYR A 5 0.19 9.72 9.74
N LEU A 6 1.49 9.97 9.62
CA LEU A 6 2.18 11.04 10.36
C LEU A 6 1.89 10.99 11.87
N GLY A 7 1.84 9.77 12.41
CA GLY A 7 1.64 9.55 13.85
C GLY A 7 0.20 9.58 14.33
N LYS A 8 -0.76 9.85 13.45
CA LYS A 8 -2.19 9.92 13.81
C LYS A 8 -2.93 8.70 13.28
N ILE A 9 -3.83 8.17 14.09
CA ILE A 9 -4.70 7.05 13.68
C ILE A 9 -5.64 7.56 12.59
N ILE A 10 -5.74 6.80 11.50
CA ILE A 10 -6.67 7.10 10.41
C ILE A 10 -7.78 6.06 10.37
N LYS A 11 -8.97 6.50 10.02
CA LYS A 11 -10.14 5.63 9.87
C LYS A 11 -10.63 5.57 8.44
N GLU A 12 -10.28 6.55 7.64
CA GLU A 12 -10.65 6.65 6.23
C GLU A 12 -9.49 7.18 5.41
N LEU A 13 -9.45 6.80 4.15
CA LEU A 13 -8.46 7.29 3.20
C LEU A 13 -9.00 8.54 2.48
N PRO A 14 -8.11 9.44 2.02
CA PRO A 14 -8.55 10.57 1.21
C PRO A 14 -9.34 10.10 -0.02
N LYS A 15 -10.29 10.91 -0.47
CA LYS A 15 -11.16 10.57 -1.61
C LYS A 15 -10.40 10.34 -2.91
N ASP A 16 -9.31 11.06 -3.10
CA ASP A 16 -8.47 10.97 -4.29
C ASP A 16 -7.36 9.91 -4.18
N CYS A 17 -7.32 9.18 -3.08
CA CYS A 17 -6.32 8.13 -2.88
C CYS A 17 -6.70 6.88 -3.66
N VAL A 18 -5.87 6.50 -4.63
CA VAL A 18 -6.02 5.26 -5.40
C VAL A 18 -5.25 4.12 -4.75
N GLY A 19 -4.11 4.44 -4.15
CA GLY A 19 -3.29 3.47 -3.45
C GLY A 19 -2.41 4.16 -2.43
N PHE A 20 -1.73 3.36 -1.61
CA PHE A 20 -0.79 3.92 -0.63
C PHE A 20 0.41 3.00 -0.45
N VAL A 21 1.51 3.60 -0.06
CA VAL A 21 2.73 2.91 0.32
C VAL A 21 2.79 2.87 1.84
N TYR A 22 3.13 1.73 2.40
CA TYR A 22 3.06 1.53 3.85
C TYR A 22 4.32 0.90 4.41
N LEU A 23 4.47 1.04 5.71
CA LEU A 23 5.51 0.41 6.51
C LEU A 23 4.85 -0.34 7.66
N ILE A 24 5.13 -1.63 7.75
CA ILE A 24 4.72 -2.45 8.90
C ILE A 24 5.97 -2.75 9.71
N THR A 25 5.91 -2.51 11.01
CA THR A 25 7.04 -2.70 11.90
C THR A 25 6.68 -3.71 12.98
N ASN A 26 7.53 -4.73 13.16
CA ASN A 26 7.48 -5.64 14.30
C ASN A 26 8.18 -4.95 15.47
N THR A 27 7.43 -4.57 16.49
CA THR A 27 7.99 -3.79 17.59
C THR A 27 8.89 -4.62 18.52
N THR A 28 8.84 -5.95 18.44
CA THR A 28 9.67 -6.82 19.28
C THR A 28 11.11 -6.90 18.79
N ASN A 29 11.35 -6.88 17.48
CA ASN A 29 12.69 -7.01 16.91
C ASN A 29 13.06 -5.88 15.96
N LYS A 30 12.17 -4.90 15.77
CA LYS A 30 12.34 -3.75 14.85
C LYS A 30 12.40 -4.13 13.38
N ARG A 31 12.06 -5.36 13.02
CA ARG A 31 12.02 -5.78 11.63
C ARG A 31 10.82 -5.16 10.92
N LYS A 32 11.00 -4.77 9.65
CA LYS A 32 10.04 -3.96 8.92
C LYS A 32 9.70 -4.56 7.55
N TYR A 33 8.59 -4.11 7.00
CA TYR A 33 8.17 -4.46 5.65
C TYR A 33 7.60 -3.22 4.95
N VAL A 34 8.11 -2.93 3.76
CA VAL A 34 7.59 -1.86 2.90
C VAL A 34 6.79 -2.49 1.77
N GLY A 35 5.57 -2.04 1.59
CA GLY A 35 4.70 -2.54 0.54
C GLY A 35 3.75 -1.49 0.04
N LYS A 36 2.88 -1.90 -0.87
CA LYS A 36 1.82 -1.05 -1.41
C LYS A 36 0.49 -1.76 -1.32
N LYS A 37 -0.58 -0.97 -1.28
CA LYS A 37 -1.95 -1.47 -1.27
C LYS A 37 -2.83 -0.55 -2.10
N LEU A 38 -3.67 -1.12 -2.93
CA LEU A 38 -4.71 -0.33 -3.60
C LEU A 38 -5.79 0.02 -2.57
N ALA A 39 -6.17 1.28 -2.54
CA ALA A 39 -7.24 1.76 -1.67
C ALA A 39 -8.60 1.42 -2.26
N ARG A 40 -8.69 1.49 -3.57
CA ARG A 40 -9.92 1.25 -4.33
C ARG A 40 -9.57 0.54 -5.63
N PHE A 41 -10.53 -0.18 -6.17
CA PHE A 41 -10.40 -0.77 -7.49
C PHE A 41 -11.72 -0.65 -8.25
N ARG A 42 -11.62 -0.71 -9.59
CA ARG A 42 -12.79 -0.67 -10.45
C ARG A 42 -13.49 -2.01 -10.45
N LYS A 43 -14.82 -1.97 -10.35
CA LYS A 43 -15.66 -3.15 -10.43
C LYS A 43 -16.63 -2.97 -11.57
N THR A 44 -16.69 -3.96 -12.48
CA THR A 44 -17.67 -3.99 -13.57
C THR A 44 -18.90 -4.76 -13.09
N ARG A 45 -20.07 -4.17 -13.26
CA ARG A 45 -21.34 -4.79 -12.88
C ARG A 45 -22.17 -5.06 -14.14
N PRO A 46 -23.09 -6.04 -14.11
CA PRO A 46 -23.98 -6.28 -15.23
C PRO A 46 -24.75 -5.02 -15.61
N PRO A 47 -25.15 -4.87 -16.89
CA PRO A 47 -25.97 -3.74 -17.30
C PRO A 47 -27.28 -3.68 -16.52
N LEU A 48 -27.77 -2.48 -16.30
CA LEU A 48 -29.13 -2.32 -15.79
C LEU A 48 -30.15 -2.85 -16.82
N LYS A 49 -31.29 -3.31 -16.33
CA LYS A 49 -32.37 -3.81 -17.19
C LYS A 49 -32.71 -2.80 -18.30
N GLY A 50 -32.68 -3.27 -19.54
CA GLY A 50 -32.93 -2.41 -20.71
C GLY A 50 -31.71 -1.63 -21.20
N ARG A 51 -30.55 -1.82 -20.61
CA ARG A 51 -29.31 -1.16 -21.06
C ARG A 51 -28.30 -2.17 -21.58
N ILE A 52 -27.50 -1.75 -22.56
CA ILE A 52 -26.53 -2.63 -23.22
C ILE A 52 -25.13 -2.48 -22.66
N ASN A 53 -24.81 -1.34 -22.04
CA ASN A 53 -23.47 -1.09 -21.52
C ASN A 53 -23.34 -1.57 -20.08
N LYS A 54 -22.20 -2.22 -19.77
CA LYS A 54 -21.88 -2.62 -18.40
C LYS A 54 -21.63 -1.38 -17.54
N ARG A 55 -22.08 -1.44 -16.30
CA ARG A 55 -21.83 -0.38 -15.33
C ARG A 55 -20.45 -0.55 -14.73
N ARG A 56 -19.74 0.56 -14.55
CA ARG A 56 -18.46 0.58 -13.87
C ARG A 56 -18.57 1.40 -12.58
N SER A 57 -18.02 0.87 -11.51
CA SER A 57 -17.99 1.56 -10.23
C SER A 57 -16.65 1.34 -9.56
N THR A 58 -16.32 2.22 -8.61
CA THR A 58 -15.14 2.07 -7.78
C THR A 58 -15.57 1.55 -6.41
N VAL A 59 -14.90 0.52 -5.92
CA VAL A 59 -15.19 -0.04 -4.61
C VAL A 59 -13.95 0.05 -3.73
N GLU A 60 -14.17 0.23 -2.44
CA GLU A 60 -13.09 0.24 -1.46
C GLU A 60 -12.50 -1.16 -1.33
N SER A 61 -11.18 -1.23 -1.18
CA SER A 61 -10.49 -2.50 -0.97
C SER A 61 -10.58 -2.94 0.50
N ASP A 62 -9.99 -4.09 0.81
CA ASP A 62 -9.89 -4.62 2.17
C ASP A 62 -8.72 -4.01 2.98
N TRP A 63 -8.33 -2.77 2.67
CA TRP A 63 -7.15 -2.14 3.24
C TRP A 63 -7.15 -2.08 4.78
N ARG A 64 -8.33 -1.97 5.39
CA ARG A 64 -8.43 -1.86 6.86
C ARG A 64 -7.88 -3.08 7.57
N ASP A 65 -8.09 -4.26 6.98
CA ASP A 65 -7.69 -5.53 7.57
C ASP A 65 -6.41 -6.11 6.95
N TYR A 66 -5.75 -5.33 6.09
CA TYR A 66 -4.62 -5.78 5.32
C TYR A 66 -3.32 -5.74 6.13
N TRP A 67 -2.56 -6.82 6.09
CA TRP A 67 -1.30 -6.99 6.82
C TRP A 67 -0.11 -7.32 5.93
N GLY A 68 -0.19 -6.96 4.65
CA GLY A 68 0.88 -7.20 3.70
C GLY A 68 0.73 -8.51 2.96
N SER A 69 1.65 -8.75 2.03
CA SER A 69 1.65 -9.94 1.18
C SER A 69 2.85 -10.86 1.42
N SER A 70 3.73 -10.52 2.35
CA SER A 70 4.89 -11.35 2.67
C SER A 70 4.49 -12.50 3.59
N ASP A 71 4.77 -13.74 3.17
CA ASP A 71 4.49 -14.91 3.99
C ASP A 71 5.25 -14.88 5.31
N TRP A 72 6.50 -14.45 5.28
CA TRP A 72 7.32 -14.34 6.48
C TRP A 72 6.74 -13.33 7.47
N LEU A 73 6.33 -12.15 6.98
CA LEU A 73 5.66 -11.17 7.82
C LEU A 73 4.37 -11.71 8.41
N LEU A 74 3.53 -12.36 7.59
CA LEU A 74 2.25 -12.91 8.05
C LEU A 74 2.44 -14.02 9.09
N GLU A 75 3.45 -14.86 8.95
CA GLU A 75 3.80 -15.84 9.96
C GLU A 75 4.09 -15.19 11.31
N ASP A 76 4.90 -14.14 11.31
CA ASP A 76 5.25 -13.43 12.53
C ASP A 76 4.04 -12.72 13.14
N VAL A 77 3.18 -12.12 12.31
CA VAL A 77 1.95 -11.48 12.78
C VAL A 77 1.04 -12.50 13.47
N ASN A 78 0.88 -13.69 12.89
CA ASN A 78 0.07 -14.76 13.47
C ASN A 78 0.69 -15.32 14.75
N LYS A 79 2.00 -15.46 14.77
CA LYS A 79 2.73 -16.03 15.91
C LYS A 79 2.79 -15.09 17.10
N LEU A 80 3.07 -13.80 16.87
CA LEU A 80 3.30 -12.83 17.93
C LEU A 80 2.05 -12.03 18.31
N GLY A 81 1.08 -11.98 17.40
CA GLY A 81 -0.14 -11.20 17.58
C GLY A 81 -0.04 -9.80 16.97
N LYS A 82 -1.17 -9.31 16.49
CA LYS A 82 -1.27 -8.01 15.79
C LYS A 82 -0.86 -6.83 16.67
N ASN A 83 -1.02 -6.94 17.98
CA ASN A 83 -0.67 -5.88 18.91
C ASN A 83 0.84 -5.65 19.05
N LYS A 84 1.66 -6.53 18.50
CA LYS A 84 3.11 -6.37 18.47
C LYS A 84 3.61 -5.67 17.21
N PHE A 85 2.70 -5.27 16.33
CA PHE A 85 3.04 -4.66 15.05
C PHE A 85 2.37 -3.31 14.90
N THR A 86 3.03 -2.40 14.18
CA THR A 86 2.44 -1.11 13.80
C THR A 86 2.30 -1.06 12.28
N ARG A 87 1.26 -0.40 11.82
CA ARG A 87 1.01 -0.17 10.39
C ARG A 87 0.96 1.33 10.13
N GLU A 88 1.81 1.79 9.25
CA GLU A 88 2.02 3.21 9.00
C GLU A 88 1.93 3.48 7.51
N ILE A 89 1.16 4.48 7.12
CA ILE A 89 1.11 4.92 5.73
C ILE A 89 2.21 5.94 5.50
N LEU A 90 3.04 5.69 4.51
CA LEU A 90 4.13 6.58 4.13
C LEU A 90 3.70 7.59 3.07
N HIS A 91 2.91 7.16 2.09
CA HIS A 91 2.47 8.00 0.97
C HIS A 91 1.06 7.64 0.55
N TYR A 92 0.19 8.63 0.42
CA TYR A 92 -1.05 8.51 -0.32
C TYR A 92 -0.77 8.77 -1.78
N CYS A 93 -1.31 7.98 -2.69
CA CYS A 93 -0.98 8.04 -4.10
C CYS A 93 -2.24 8.20 -4.96
N PRO A 94 -2.19 9.12 -5.97
CA PRO A 94 -3.36 9.38 -6.81
C PRO A 94 -3.53 8.42 -7.99
N SER A 95 -2.59 7.50 -8.18
CA SER A 95 -2.66 6.53 -9.27
C SER A 95 -1.87 5.28 -8.94
N LYS A 96 -2.11 4.19 -9.69
CA LYS A 96 -1.35 2.95 -9.55
C LYS A 96 0.12 3.14 -9.88
N GLY A 97 0.42 3.95 -10.91
CA GLY A 97 1.79 4.22 -11.32
C GLY A 97 2.58 4.94 -10.24
N VAL A 98 2.00 5.97 -9.63
CA VAL A 98 2.63 6.70 -8.53
C VAL A 98 2.83 5.78 -7.33
N THR A 99 1.84 4.93 -7.03
CA THR A 99 1.96 3.96 -5.93
C THR A 99 3.14 3.02 -6.14
N SER A 100 3.26 2.45 -7.33
CA SER A 100 4.37 1.53 -7.65
C SER A 100 5.72 2.23 -7.62
N TYR A 101 5.79 3.46 -8.13
CA TYR A 101 7.03 4.22 -8.13
C TYR A 101 7.49 4.54 -6.71
N LEU A 102 6.60 5.04 -5.86
CA LEU A 102 6.95 5.42 -4.50
C LEU A 102 7.26 4.20 -3.64
N GLU A 103 6.59 3.07 -3.86
CA GLU A 103 6.95 1.83 -3.19
C GLU A 103 8.39 1.42 -3.50
N ALA A 104 8.73 1.39 -4.80
CA ALA A 104 10.08 1.03 -5.23
C ALA A 104 11.13 2.01 -4.69
N ARG A 105 10.82 3.31 -4.73
CA ARG A 105 11.72 4.34 -4.21
C ARG A 105 12.00 4.14 -2.72
N GLU A 106 10.97 3.91 -1.92
CA GLU A 106 11.13 3.63 -0.50
C GLU A 106 11.96 2.36 -0.27
N GLN A 107 11.70 1.31 -1.04
CA GLN A 107 12.43 0.06 -0.90
C GLN A 107 13.92 0.22 -1.24
N PHE A 108 14.25 0.96 -2.29
CA PHE A 108 15.64 1.21 -2.67
C PHE A 108 16.33 2.15 -1.69
N GLU A 109 15.69 3.23 -1.30
CA GLU A 109 16.26 4.18 -0.34
C GLU A 109 16.55 3.52 1.02
N ARG A 110 15.71 2.61 1.45
CA ARG A 110 15.87 1.87 2.70
C ARG A 110 16.76 0.65 2.56
N ARG A 111 17.16 0.31 1.34
CA ARG A 111 18.03 -0.83 1.03
C ARG A 111 17.48 -2.14 1.61
N VAL A 112 16.18 -2.37 1.42
CA VAL A 112 15.46 -3.47 2.07
C VAL A 112 16.03 -4.85 1.73
N LEU A 113 16.65 -5.02 0.55
CA LEU A 113 17.26 -6.29 0.15
C LEU A 113 18.70 -6.46 0.62
N GLU A 114 19.30 -5.41 1.18
CA GLU A 114 20.71 -5.41 1.59
C GLU A 114 20.89 -5.61 3.10
N THR A 115 19.80 -5.72 3.85
CA THR A 115 19.84 -5.90 5.29
C THR A 115 18.84 -6.97 5.71
N ASP A 116 19.05 -7.55 6.89
CA ASP A 116 18.09 -8.48 7.49
C ASP A 116 17.07 -7.78 8.39
N GLU A 117 17.07 -6.44 8.38
CA GLU A 117 16.11 -5.64 9.14
C GLU A 117 14.73 -5.56 8.49
N TYR A 118 14.59 -6.09 7.28
CA TYR A 118 13.34 -6.05 6.52
C TYR A 118 12.87 -7.45 6.15
N TYR A 119 11.55 -7.62 6.12
CA TYR A 119 10.92 -8.85 5.62
C TYR A 119 10.92 -8.92 4.09
N ASN A 120 11.24 -7.81 3.41
CA ASN A 120 11.24 -7.75 1.96
C ASN A 120 12.27 -8.68 1.35
N GLY A 121 11.84 -9.57 0.45
CA GLY A 121 12.73 -10.50 -0.24
C GLY A 121 12.90 -10.21 -1.71
N ILE A 122 12.12 -9.27 -2.26
CA ILE A 122 12.15 -8.94 -3.68
C ILE A 122 11.68 -7.50 -3.88
N ILE A 123 12.26 -6.83 -4.87
CA ILE A 123 11.72 -5.58 -5.39
C ILE A 123 11.29 -5.86 -6.82
N ASN A 124 9.99 -5.80 -7.07
CA ASN A 124 9.42 -6.07 -8.38
C ASN A 124 8.66 -4.85 -8.83
N VAL A 125 9.22 -4.10 -9.80
CA VAL A 125 8.62 -2.86 -10.23
C VAL A 125 8.76 -2.67 -11.73
N ARG A 126 7.68 -2.18 -12.33
CA ARG A 126 7.67 -1.69 -13.70
C ARG A 126 6.89 -0.40 -13.69
N VAL A 127 7.56 0.71 -13.92
CA VAL A 127 6.96 2.04 -13.84
C VAL A 127 7.32 2.84 -15.08
N GLY A 128 6.31 3.49 -15.66
CA GLY A 128 6.49 4.44 -16.75
C GLY A 128 5.74 5.72 -16.43
N GLY A 129 5.52 6.56 -17.43
CA GLY A 129 4.73 7.79 -17.27
C GLY A 129 5.48 8.91 -16.58
N SER A 130 6.71 9.20 -17.03
CA SER A 130 7.56 10.22 -16.40
C SER A 130 6.89 11.59 -16.27
N LYS A 131 6.06 11.97 -17.25
CA LYS A 131 5.33 13.25 -17.20
C LYS A 131 4.33 13.27 -16.05
N VAL A 132 3.54 12.23 -15.93
CA VAL A 132 2.53 12.09 -14.85
C VAL A 132 3.22 12.06 -13.49
N LEU A 133 4.33 11.32 -13.39
CA LEU A 133 5.08 11.22 -12.13
C LEU A 133 5.66 12.57 -11.72
N ARG A 134 6.22 13.31 -12.67
CA ARG A 134 6.76 14.65 -12.36
C ARG A 134 5.69 15.58 -11.82
N GLU A 135 4.50 15.57 -12.43
CA GLU A 135 3.41 16.42 -11.97
C GLU A 135 2.91 16.00 -10.58
N ALA A 136 2.72 14.70 -10.37
CA ALA A 136 2.20 14.19 -9.10
C ALA A 136 3.17 14.37 -7.94
N LEU A 137 4.48 14.39 -8.21
CA LEU A 137 5.52 14.38 -7.17
C LEU A 137 6.21 15.75 -7.01
N LYS A 138 5.69 16.79 -7.63
CA LYS A 138 6.21 18.15 -7.43
C LYS A 138 6.20 18.51 -5.95
N GLY A 139 7.33 18.99 -5.44
CA GLY A 139 7.46 19.40 -4.06
C GLY A 139 7.68 18.27 -3.06
N LYS A 140 7.85 17.06 -3.54
CA LYS A 140 8.14 15.92 -2.65
C LYS A 140 9.60 15.50 -2.70
#